data_71a4ea3b56c2de3e6e97d6d4d50fe22e
#
_entry.id   71a4ea3b56c2de3e6e97d6d4d50fe22e
#
_cell.length_a   1.000
_cell.length_b   1.000
_cell.length_c   1.000
_cell.angle_alpha   90.00
_cell.angle_beta   90.00
_cell.angle_gamma   90.00
#
_symmetry.space_group_name_H-M   'P 1'
#
loop_
_entity.id
_entity.type
_entity.pdbx_description
1 polymer ?
#
loop_
_entity_poly.entity_id
_entity_poly.type
_entity_poly.pdbx_seq_one_letter_code
_entity_poly.pdbx_strand_id
1 'polypeptide(L)'
;MLIKADQSCLLVTDIQEKLMAALPERERVIATSAWLIQIAQELRIPVLASEQYPKGLGPTVAAVRQWLPAGAFMEKIHFGCTAEPACRERISASNRQQWILVGVEAHVCILQTALGLLDTGREVYVVADGVASRRLEDAEIALARLRAEGARVVTREMVAFEWLHQAGTDLFRDISRRFLR
;
A
#
# COMPACT_ATOMS: atom_id res chain seq x y z
N MET A 1 -7.94 -11.22 -12.48
CA MET A 1 -8.87 -11.46 -11.35
C MET A 1 -9.14 -10.13 -10.69
N LEU A 2 -10.38 -9.83 -10.30
CA LEU A 2 -10.74 -8.57 -9.63
C LEU A 2 -10.27 -8.55 -8.16
N ILE A 3 -10.00 -7.36 -7.66
CA ILE A 3 -9.69 -7.12 -6.25
C ILE A 3 -11.01 -7.22 -5.45
N LYS A 4 -11.01 -8.04 -4.41
CA LYS A 4 -12.18 -8.25 -3.55
C LYS A 4 -11.93 -7.70 -2.15
N ALA A 5 -12.85 -6.91 -1.62
CA ALA A 5 -12.71 -6.29 -0.31
C ALA A 5 -12.48 -7.31 0.82
N ASP A 6 -13.21 -8.43 0.79
CA ASP A 6 -13.13 -9.50 1.78
C ASP A 6 -11.84 -10.33 1.70
N GLN A 7 -11.08 -10.24 0.60
CA GLN A 7 -9.79 -10.90 0.41
C GLN A 7 -8.60 -9.95 0.54
N SER A 8 -8.83 -8.65 0.63
CA SER A 8 -7.82 -7.61 0.58
C SER A 8 -7.20 -7.27 1.93
N CYS A 9 -5.93 -6.89 1.91
CA CYS A 9 -5.22 -6.14 2.93
C CYS A 9 -4.48 -4.98 2.25
N LEU A 10 -4.62 -3.77 2.78
CA LEU A 10 -3.84 -2.60 2.32
C LEU A 10 -2.54 -2.53 3.12
N LEU A 11 -1.40 -2.52 2.44
CA LEU A 11 -0.07 -2.36 3.04
C LEU A 11 0.52 -1.00 2.64
N VAL A 12 0.65 -0.14 3.63
CA VAL A 12 1.26 1.20 3.51
C VAL A 12 2.73 1.08 3.87
N THR A 13 3.62 1.29 2.91
CA THR A 13 5.05 1.01 3.07
C THR A 13 5.85 2.30 3.21
N ASP A 14 6.46 2.49 4.38
CA ASP A 14 7.55 3.41 4.68
C ASP A 14 7.31 4.89 4.26
N ILE A 15 6.09 5.40 4.44
CA ILE A 15 5.77 6.83 4.16
C ILE A 15 6.29 7.70 5.32
N GLN A 16 7.60 7.69 5.53
CA GLN A 16 8.29 8.31 6.66
C GLN A 16 8.87 9.69 6.30
N GLU A 17 8.96 10.56 7.31
CA GLU A 17 9.34 11.96 7.16
C GLU A 17 10.61 12.17 6.32
N LYS A 18 11.70 11.49 6.66
CA LYS A 18 12.98 11.67 5.95
C LYS A 18 13.00 11.08 4.55
N LEU A 19 12.27 9.97 4.32
CA LEU A 19 12.14 9.40 2.98
C LEU A 19 11.29 10.30 2.09
N MET A 20 10.14 10.77 2.59
CA MET A 20 9.26 11.64 1.82
C MET A 20 9.90 12.97 1.45
N ALA A 21 10.78 13.53 2.30
CA ALA A 21 11.49 14.76 2.02
C ALA A 21 12.39 14.67 0.74
N ALA A 22 12.85 13.48 0.40
CA ALA A 22 13.71 13.25 -0.77
C ALA A 22 12.94 12.91 -2.06
N LEU A 23 11.61 12.80 -2.01
CA LEU A 23 10.79 12.36 -3.15
C LEU A 23 10.10 13.53 -3.85
N PRO A 24 10.28 13.68 -5.17
CA PRO A 24 9.58 14.72 -5.95
C PRO A 24 8.05 14.57 -5.90
N GLU A 25 7.54 13.34 -5.93
CA GLU A 25 6.11 13.04 -6.00
C GLU A 25 5.46 12.74 -4.65
N ARG A 26 6.07 13.16 -3.55
CA ARG A 26 5.63 12.89 -2.18
C ARG A 26 4.16 13.24 -1.93
N GLU A 27 3.71 14.39 -2.42
CA GLU A 27 2.32 14.87 -2.20
C GLU A 27 1.30 13.91 -2.83
N ARG A 28 1.59 13.39 -4.03
CA ARG A 28 0.74 12.42 -4.71
C ARG A 28 0.67 11.10 -3.92
N VAL A 29 1.80 10.59 -3.46
CA VAL A 29 1.85 9.34 -2.68
C VAL A 29 1.12 9.50 -1.35
N ILE A 30 1.33 10.60 -0.63
CA ILE A 30 0.64 10.91 0.63
C ILE A 30 -0.88 10.97 0.41
N ALA A 31 -1.33 11.74 -0.57
CA ALA A 31 -2.74 11.92 -0.87
C ALA A 31 -3.41 10.60 -1.28
N THR A 32 -2.79 9.84 -2.18
CA THR A 32 -3.30 8.53 -2.63
C THR A 32 -3.38 7.54 -1.49
N SER A 33 -2.35 7.47 -0.65
CA SER A 33 -2.32 6.55 0.49
C SER A 33 -3.38 6.91 1.53
N ALA A 34 -3.49 8.18 1.92
CA ALA A 34 -4.52 8.64 2.85
C ALA A 34 -5.94 8.37 2.34
N TRP A 35 -6.17 8.57 1.05
CA TRP A 35 -7.44 8.30 0.39
C TRP A 35 -7.80 6.81 0.41
N LEU A 36 -6.87 5.92 0.07
CA LEU A 36 -7.09 4.47 0.11
C LEU A 36 -7.29 3.95 1.53
N ILE A 37 -6.55 4.47 2.52
CA ILE A 37 -6.71 4.08 3.93
C ILE A 37 -8.14 4.37 4.40
N GLN A 38 -8.66 5.56 4.11
CA GLN A 38 -10.01 5.95 4.52
C GLN A 38 -11.07 5.05 3.88
N ILE A 39 -10.97 4.75 2.57
CA ILE A 39 -11.89 3.83 1.90
C ILE A 39 -11.77 2.41 2.47
N ALA A 40 -10.55 1.93 2.72
CA ALA A 40 -10.33 0.62 3.31
C ALA A 40 -11.00 0.50 4.69
N GLN A 41 -10.95 1.55 5.51
CA GLN A 41 -11.62 1.60 6.81
C GLN A 41 -13.15 1.54 6.69
N GLU A 42 -13.74 2.33 5.78
CA GLU A 42 -15.19 2.27 5.51
C GLU A 42 -15.65 0.86 5.09
N LEU A 43 -14.80 0.16 4.33
CA LEU A 43 -15.04 -1.21 3.86
C LEU A 43 -14.58 -2.29 4.85
N ARG A 44 -14.04 -1.91 6.02
CA ARG A 44 -13.48 -2.81 7.04
C ARG A 44 -12.36 -3.72 6.49
N ILE A 45 -11.61 -3.21 5.55
CA ILE A 45 -10.43 -3.88 5.00
C ILE A 45 -9.26 -3.66 5.97
N PRO A 46 -8.52 -4.71 6.36
CA PRO A 46 -7.34 -4.55 7.20
C PRO A 46 -6.29 -3.64 6.56
N VAL A 47 -5.72 -2.76 7.37
CA VAL A 47 -4.62 -1.87 6.97
C VAL A 47 -3.42 -2.14 7.86
N LEU A 48 -2.27 -2.44 7.24
CA LEU A 48 -0.98 -2.53 7.88
C LEU A 48 -0.05 -1.42 7.36
N ALA A 49 0.89 -0.98 8.18
CA ALA A 49 1.87 0.02 7.80
C ALA A 49 3.26 -0.41 8.27
N SER A 50 4.27 -0.26 7.41
CA SER A 50 5.67 -0.49 7.80
C SER A 50 6.41 0.82 8.01
N GLU A 51 7.38 0.78 8.94
CA GLU A 51 8.38 1.83 9.16
C GLU A 51 9.78 1.22 9.08
N GLN A 52 10.57 1.66 8.08
CA GLN A 52 11.96 1.29 7.90
C GLN A 52 12.82 2.01 8.92
N TYR A 53 13.51 1.27 9.80
CA TYR A 53 14.47 1.83 10.77
C TYR A 53 14.00 3.20 11.35
N PRO A 54 12.88 3.25 12.08
CA PRO A 54 12.24 4.52 12.46
C PRO A 54 13.13 5.43 13.32
N LYS A 55 14.08 4.86 14.09
CA LYS A 55 15.09 5.65 14.84
C LYS A 55 15.95 6.51 13.93
N GLY A 56 16.20 6.06 12.70
CA GLY A 56 17.00 6.79 11.71
C GLY A 56 16.15 7.63 10.76
N LEU A 57 15.03 7.09 10.28
CA LEU A 57 14.23 7.70 9.20
C LEU A 57 13.02 8.50 9.69
N GLY A 58 12.76 8.48 11.00
CA GLY A 58 11.61 9.16 11.59
C GLY A 58 10.31 8.35 11.45
N PRO A 59 9.21 8.87 12.01
CA PRO A 59 7.91 8.22 11.93
C PRO A 59 7.25 8.42 10.55
N THR A 60 6.17 7.68 10.33
CA THR A 60 5.23 7.94 9.24
C THR A 60 4.71 9.38 9.31
N VAL A 61 4.65 10.08 8.17
CA VAL A 61 4.19 11.47 8.11
C VAL A 61 2.79 11.65 8.70
N ALA A 62 2.57 12.74 9.42
CA ALA A 62 1.31 12.99 10.14
C ALA A 62 0.06 12.91 9.25
N ALA A 63 0.17 13.38 8.00
CA ALA A 63 -0.93 13.38 7.03
C ALA A 63 -1.46 11.98 6.69
N VAL A 64 -0.62 10.94 6.81
CA VAL A 64 -1.00 9.53 6.63
C VAL A 64 -1.28 8.87 7.98
N ARG A 65 -0.42 9.13 8.97
CA ARG A 65 -0.48 8.51 10.30
C ARG A 65 -1.83 8.68 10.99
N GLN A 66 -2.45 9.85 10.87
CA GLN A 66 -3.76 10.14 11.48
C GLN A 66 -4.89 9.20 11.03
N TRP A 67 -4.75 8.59 9.86
CA TRP A 67 -5.74 7.67 9.28
C TRP A 67 -5.42 6.19 9.54
N LEU A 68 -4.24 5.88 10.07
CA LEU A 68 -3.86 4.49 10.32
C LEU A 68 -4.49 3.98 11.62
N PRO A 69 -5.04 2.76 11.63
CA PRO A 69 -5.62 2.19 12.84
C PRO A 69 -4.55 1.96 13.91
N ALA A 70 -4.97 2.01 15.16
CA ALA A 70 -4.10 1.65 16.27
C ALA A 70 -3.55 0.24 16.06
N GLY A 71 -2.24 0.08 16.24
CA GLY A 71 -1.58 -1.21 16.04
C GLY A 71 -1.31 -1.60 14.58
N ALA A 72 -1.53 -0.72 13.59
CA ALA A 72 -1.19 -1.01 12.18
C ALA A 72 0.32 -1.15 11.93
N PHE A 73 1.15 -0.51 12.76
CA PHE A 73 2.57 -0.35 12.52
C PHE A 73 3.39 -1.62 12.72
N MET A 74 4.37 -1.80 11.82
CA MET A 74 5.40 -2.84 11.86
C MET A 74 6.74 -2.17 11.60
N GLU A 75 7.70 -2.34 12.49
CA GLU A 75 9.06 -1.86 12.29
C GLU A 75 9.90 -2.92 11.57
N LYS A 76 10.80 -2.49 10.69
CA LYS A 76 11.69 -3.39 9.96
C LYS A 76 13.07 -2.78 9.72
N ILE A 77 14.06 -3.65 9.60
CA ILE A 77 15.42 -3.31 9.15
C ILE A 77 15.63 -3.79 7.71
N HIS A 78 15.10 -4.96 7.37
CA HIS A 78 15.09 -5.46 6.01
C HIS A 78 14.23 -4.57 5.10
N PHE A 79 14.60 -4.42 3.84
CA PHE A 79 13.81 -3.61 2.90
C PHE A 79 12.44 -4.26 2.60
N GLY A 80 12.41 -5.57 2.35
CA GLY A 80 11.17 -6.31 2.17
C GLY A 80 10.50 -6.67 3.50
N CYS A 81 9.21 -6.36 3.65
CA CYS A 81 8.44 -6.73 4.84
C CYS A 81 8.43 -8.24 5.10
N THR A 82 8.44 -9.05 4.05
CA THR A 82 8.44 -10.52 4.16
C THR A 82 9.76 -11.09 4.68
N ALA A 83 10.86 -10.36 4.58
CA ALA A 83 12.16 -10.74 5.12
C ALA A 83 12.26 -10.46 6.62
N GLU A 84 11.47 -9.53 7.16
CA GLU A 84 11.45 -9.17 8.57
C GLU A 84 10.53 -10.13 9.35
N PRO A 85 11.03 -10.88 10.36
CA PRO A 85 10.25 -11.90 11.07
C PRO A 85 8.93 -11.36 11.66
N ALA A 86 8.98 -10.22 12.35
CA ALA A 86 7.80 -9.59 12.97
C ALA A 86 6.76 -9.13 11.93
N CYS A 87 7.19 -8.60 10.79
CA CYS A 87 6.30 -8.22 9.70
C CYS A 87 5.67 -9.45 9.05
N ARG A 88 6.47 -10.50 8.82
CA ARG A 88 6.00 -11.75 8.22
C ARG A 88 4.93 -12.43 9.08
N GLU A 89 5.09 -12.43 10.40
CA GLU A 89 4.08 -12.95 11.33
C GLU A 89 2.75 -12.20 11.18
N ARG A 90 2.80 -10.88 11.17
CA ARG A 90 1.61 -10.03 10.99
C ARG A 90 0.94 -10.20 9.62
N ILE A 91 1.74 -10.31 8.56
CA ILE A 91 1.27 -10.60 7.21
C ILE A 91 0.54 -11.93 7.18
N SER A 92 1.10 -12.95 7.80
CA SER A 92 0.50 -14.29 7.88
C SER A 92 -0.78 -14.29 8.71
N ALA A 93 -0.80 -13.60 9.83
CA ALA A 93 -1.96 -13.49 10.72
C ALA A 93 -3.17 -12.77 10.09
N SER A 94 -2.94 -11.90 9.09
CA SER A 94 -4.02 -11.19 8.40
C SER A 94 -4.96 -12.13 7.64
N ASN A 95 -4.51 -13.33 7.28
CA ASN A 95 -5.25 -14.34 6.51
C ASN A 95 -5.89 -13.79 5.23
N ARG A 96 -5.23 -12.81 4.58
CA ARG A 96 -5.69 -12.18 3.34
C ARG A 96 -4.87 -12.66 2.15
N GLN A 97 -5.56 -12.91 1.03
CA GLN A 97 -4.93 -13.40 -0.19
C GLN A 97 -4.44 -12.26 -1.08
N GLN A 98 -5.16 -11.14 -1.12
CA GLN A 98 -4.90 -10.00 -2.01
C GLN A 98 -4.23 -8.86 -1.24
N TRP A 99 -3.05 -8.45 -1.70
CA TRP A 99 -2.24 -7.42 -1.05
C TRP A 99 -2.11 -6.20 -1.95
N ILE A 100 -2.67 -5.09 -1.47
CA ILE A 100 -2.64 -3.81 -2.16
C ILE A 100 -1.53 -2.97 -1.55
N LEU A 101 -0.52 -2.61 -2.34
CA LEU A 101 0.69 -1.93 -1.90
C LEU A 101 0.70 -0.48 -2.34
N VAL A 102 0.94 0.42 -1.38
CA VAL A 102 1.23 1.84 -1.56
C VAL A 102 2.45 2.24 -0.75
N GLY A 103 3.13 3.31 -1.09
CA GLY A 103 4.27 3.85 -0.34
C GLY A 103 5.57 3.92 -1.11
N VAL A 104 6.69 3.86 -0.42
CA VAL A 104 8.02 4.15 -0.98
C VAL A 104 9.12 3.23 -0.47
N GLU A 105 10.26 3.11 -1.16
CA GLU A 105 10.44 3.48 -2.56
C GLU A 105 10.05 2.31 -3.47
N ALA A 106 9.49 2.63 -4.64
CA ALA A 106 8.98 1.62 -5.58
C ALA A 106 10.03 0.56 -5.95
N HIS A 107 11.28 0.98 -6.17
CA HIS A 107 12.39 0.10 -6.58
C HIS A 107 13.14 -0.57 -5.42
N VAL A 108 12.78 -0.28 -4.16
CA VAL A 108 13.43 -0.87 -2.97
C VAL A 108 12.40 -1.62 -2.12
N CYS A 109 11.74 -0.94 -1.20
CA CYS A 109 10.88 -1.59 -0.21
C CYS A 109 9.59 -2.16 -0.83
N ILE A 110 8.97 -1.43 -1.75
CA ILE A 110 7.79 -1.92 -2.49
C ILE A 110 8.15 -3.14 -3.32
N LEU A 111 9.21 -3.05 -4.14
CA LEU A 111 9.66 -4.14 -5.00
C LEU A 111 9.93 -5.43 -4.20
N GLN A 112 10.76 -5.33 -3.14
CA GLN A 112 11.16 -6.50 -2.36
C GLN A 112 9.99 -7.08 -1.54
N THR A 113 9.11 -6.22 -1.04
CA THR A 113 7.90 -6.68 -0.34
C THR A 113 6.95 -7.40 -1.30
N ALA A 114 6.72 -6.83 -2.48
CA ALA A 114 5.85 -7.41 -3.50
C ALA A 114 6.35 -8.79 -3.96
N LEU A 115 7.64 -8.90 -4.30
CA LEU A 115 8.24 -10.17 -4.69
C LEU A 115 8.15 -11.22 -3.58
N GLY A 116 8.47 -10.85 -2.34
CA GLY A 116 8.35 -11.76 -1.22
C GLY A 116 6.91 -12.18 -0.89
N LEU A 117 5.90 -11.36 -1.17
CA LEU A 117 4.50 -11.75 -1.08
C LEU A 117 4.10 -12.73 -2.19
N LEU A 118 4.55 -12.49 -3.43
CA LEU A 118 4.33 -13.40 -4.56
C LEU A 118 4.94 -14.77 -4.29
N ASP A 119 6.15 -14.84 -3.74
CA ASP A 119 6.84 -16.09 -3.38
C ASP A 119 6.05 -16.93 -2.35
N THR A 120 5.19 -16.29 -1.57
CA THR A 120 4.29 -16.98 -0.62
C THR A 120 2.93 -17.35 -1.24
N GLY A 121 2.76 -17.20 -2.55
CA GLY A 121 1.54 -17.51 -3.28
C GLY A 121 0.41 -16.48 -3.14
N ARG A 122 0.71 -15.28 -2.63
CA ARG A 122 -0.28 -14.20 -2.53
C ARG A 122 -0.44 -13.45 -3.85
N GLU A 123 -1.61 -12.87 -4.04
CA GLU A 123 -1.87 -11.95 -5.16
C GLU A 123 -1.47 -10.53 -4.75
N VAL A 124 -0.62 -9.91 -5.56
CA VAL A 124 -0.07 -8.58 -5.27
C VAL A 124 -0.54 -7.55 -6.28
N TYR A 125 -1.04 -6.44 -5.79
CA TYR A 125 -1.49 -5.28 -6.55
C TYR A 125 -0.68 -4.06 -6.12
N VAL A 126 0.07 -3.47 -7.02
CA VAL A 126 0.86 -2.27 -6.76
C VAL A 126 0.16 -1.06 -7.35
N VAL A 127 -0.16 -0.09 -6.52
CA VAL A 127 -0.90 1.11 -6.91
C VAL A 127 0.05 2.12 -7.54
N ALA A 128 0.04 2.24 -8.87
CA ALA A 128 1.02 3.04 -9.61
C ALA A 128 1.03 4.53 -9.21
N ASP A 129 -0.14 5.09 -8.95
CA ASP A 129 -0.28 6.47 -8.46
C ASP A 129 -0.15 6.60 -6.93
N GLY A 130 0.06 5.48 -6.24
CA GLY A 130 0.32 5.37 -4.80
C GLY A 130 1.77 5.03 -4.44
N VAL A 131 2.66 4.87 -5.43
CA VAL A 131 4.08 4.59 -5.20
C VAL A 131 4.96 5.61 -5.91
N ALA A 132 6.19 5.79 -5.42
CA ALA A 132 7.20 6.65 -6.03
C ALA A 132 8.62 6.20 -5.67
N SER A 133 9.60 6.77 -6.37
CA SER A 133 11.04 6.66 -6.08
C SER A 133 11.69 8.03 -6.21
N ARG A 134 12.88 8.20 -5.67
CA ARG A 134 13.67 9.45 -5.78
C ARG A 134 13.94 9.83 -7.25
N ARG A 135 14.02 8.84 -8.13
CA ARG A 135 14.17 9.02 -9.57
C ARG A 135 12.97 8.34 -10.24
N LEU A 136 12.39 9.04 -11.20
CA LEU A 136 11.22 8.53 -11.94
C LEU A 136 11.55 7.24 -12.69
N GLU A 137 12.71 7.18 -13.32
CA GLU A 137 13.19 6.00 -14.04
C GLU A 137 13.23 4.73 -13.16
N ASP A 138 13.67 4.86 -11.89
CA ASP A 138 13.71 3.75 -10.95
C ASP A 138 12.31 3.22 -10.63
N ALA A 139 11.33 4.12 -10.52
CA ALA A 139 9.93 3.74 -10.30
C ALA A 139 9.33 3.03 -11.53
N GLU A 140 9.59 3.54 -12.74
CA GLU A 140 9.11 2.96 -13.99
C GLU A 140 9.68 1.55 -14.21
N ILE A 141 10.99 1.38 -14.02
CA ILE A 141 11.67 0.09 -14.15
C ILE A 141 11.16 -0.90 -13.10
N ALA A 142 10.96 -0.45 -11.86
CA ALA A 142 10.43 -1.28 -10.79
C ALA A 142 9.01 -1.78 -11.11
N LEU A 143 8.12 -0.90 -11.57
CA LEU A 143 6.76 -1.27 -11.97
C LEU A 143 6.73 -2.22 -13.16
N ALA A 144 7.62 -2.01 -14.15
CA ALA A 144 7.76 -2.92 -15.29
C ALA A 144 8.23 -4.31 -14.83
N ARG A 145 9.25 -4.37 -13.96
CA ARG A 145 9.73 -5.63 -13.39
C ARG A 145 8.63 -6.33 -12.57
N LEU A 146 7.93 -5.62 -11.72
CA LEU A 146 6.85 -6.18 -10.92
C LEU A 146 5.74 -6.82 -11.76
N ARG A 147 5.39 -6.18 -12.91
CA ARG A 147 4.46 -6.78 -13.88
C ARG A 147 4.99 -8.10 -14.46
N ALA A 148 6.26 -8.13 -14.84
CA ALA A 148 6.89 -9.34 -15.40
C ALA A 148 6.94 -10.49 -14.38
N GLU A 149 7.09 -10.19 -13.10
CA GLU A 149 7.13 -11.15 -11.99
C GLU A 149 5.73 -11.57 -11.49
N GLY A 150 4.65 -11.03 -12.08
CA GLY A 150 3.28 -11.45 -11.78
C GLY A 150 2.48 -10.54 -10.84
N ALA A 151 3.06 -9.43 -10.38
CA ALA A 151 2.29 -8.41 -9.68
C ALA A 151 1.39 -7.64 -10.66
N ARG A 152 0.21 -7.26 -10.22
CA ARG A 152 -0.72 -6.43 -10.99
C ARG A 152 -0.51 -4.97 -10.65
N VAL A 153 -0.28 -4.14 -11.65
CA VAL A 153 -0.14 -2.70 -11.49
C VAL A 153 -1.46 -2.04 -11.82
N VAL A 154 -2.01 -1.34 -10.83
CA VAL A 154 -3.35 -0.75 -10.85
C VAL A 154 -3.29 0.72 -10.44
N THR A 155 -4.38 1.46 -10.60
CA THR A 155 -4.55 2.80 -10.02
C THR A 155 -5.41 2.74 -8.76
N ARG A 156 -5.36 3.79 -7.93
CA ARG A 156 -6.20 3.89 -6.74
C ARG A 156 -7.70 3.77 -7.04
N GLU A 157 -8.15 4.32 -8.18
CA GLU A 157 -9.56 4.22 -8.58
C GLU A 157 -9.95 2.81 -8.98
N MET A 158 -9.08 2.08 -9.72
CA MET A 158 -9.32 0.66 -10.01
C MET A 158 -9.53 -0.11 -8.71
N VAL A 159 -8.66 0.08 -7.72
CA VAL A 159 -8.78 -0.57 -6.40
C VAL A 159 -10.12 -0.24 -5.74
N ALA A 160 -10.48 1.04 -5.64
CA ALA A 160 -11.71 1.46 -4.98
C ALA A 160 -12.97 0.94 -5.67
N PHE A 161 -13.04 1.00 -6.99
CA PHE A 161 -14.20 0.52 -7.75
C PHE A 161 -14.31 -1.01 -7.71
N GLU A 162 -13.19 -1.73 -7.72
CA GLU A 162 -13.20 -3.18 -7.58
C GLU A 162 -13.62 -3.61 -6.16
N TRP A 163 -13.20 -2.92 -5.11
CA TRP A 163 -13.66 -3.14 -3.74
C TRP A 163 -15.16 -2.87 -3.57
N LEU A 164 -15.68 -1.83 -4.22
CA LEU A 164 -17.12 -1.49 -4.17
C LEU A 164 -17.98 -2.44 -5.00
N HIS A 165 -17.40 -3.00 -6.07
CA HIS A 165 -17.95 -4.02 -6.95
C HIS A 165 -19.21 -3.61 -7.72
N GLN A 166 -20.16 -2.86 -7.15
CA GLN A 166 -21.41 -2.46 -7.80
C GLN A 166 -21.85 -1.05 -7.41
N ALA A 167 -22.52 -0.37 -8.34
CA ALA A 167 -23.20 0.88 -8.09
C ALA A 167 -24.57 0.67 -7.43
N GLY A 168 -25.20 1.76 -6.96
CA GLY A 168 -26.59 1.77 -6.53
C GLY A 168 -26.83 1.35 -5.07
N THR A 169 -25.82 0.88 -4.34
CA THR A 169 -25.90 0.61 -2.90
C THR A 169 -25.78 1.90 -2.09
N ASP A 170 -26.26 1.91 -0.84
CA ASP A 170 -26.07 3.03 0.08
C ASP A 170 -24.59 3.28 0.35
N LEU A 171 -23.82 2.20 0.54
CA LEU A 171 -22.39 2.25 0.72
C LEU A 171 -21.69 2.91 -0.49
N PHE A 172 -22.02 2.50 -1.72
CA PHE A 172 -21.48 3.12 -2.92
C PHE A 172 -21.82 4.61 -2.99
N ARG A 173 -23.08 4.99 -2.71
CA ARG A 173 -23.52 6.39 -2.73
C ARG A 173 -22.75 7.25 -1.72
N ASP A 174 -22.50 6.72 -0.52
CA ASP A 174 -21.74 7.42 0.51
C ASP A 174 -20.27 7.58 0.13
N ILE A 175 -19.60 6.50 -0.23
CA ILE A 175 -18.18 6.53 -0.65
C ILE A 175 -17.99 7.40 -1.91
N SER A 176 -18.89 7.27 -2.90
CA SER A 176 -18.83 8.09 -4.12
C SER A 176 -18.92 9.59 -3.83
N ARG A 177 -19.79 9.98 -2.92
CA ARG A 177 -19.96 11.39 -2.53
C ARG A 177 -18.74 11.95 -1.80
N ARG A 178 -18.11 11.16 -0.96
CA ARG A 178 -17.00 11.58 -0.08
C ARG A 178 -15.63 11.49 -0.77
N PHE A 179 -15.44 10.55 -1.67
CA PHE A 179 -14.11 10.18 -2.17
C PHE A 179 -13.97 10.14 -3.70
N LEU A 180 -15.05 9.97 -4.48
CA LEU A 180 -14.96 9.71 -5.91
C LEU A 180 -15.44 10.89 -6.80
N ARG A 181 -15.59 12.08 -6.24
CA ARG A 181 -15.99 13.30 -6.97
C ARG A 181 -14.83 14.26 -7.16
#